data_272f115b014a5663fc7cc9e86025ed6b
#
_entry.id   272f115b014a5663fc7cc9e86025ed6b
#
_cell.length_a   1.000
_cell.length_b   1.000
_cell.length_c   1.000
_cell.angle_alpha   90.00
_cell.angle_beta   90.00
_cell.angle_gamma   90.00
#
_symmetry.space_group_name_H-M   'P 1'
#
loop_
_entity.id
_entity.type
_entity.pdbx_description
1 polymer ?
#
loop_
_entity_poly.entity_id
_entity_poly.type
_entity_poly.pdbx_seq_one_letter_code
_entity_poly.pdbx_strand_id
1 'polypeptide(L)'
;MENKKTQLINLVLDLEDIIMDIEGFKGMFLALEEALFHAGNWDKENYRYMVHHMYRFVYDINNNLKNTFNELKEKASINSNSDQAKELIK
;
A
#
# COMPACT_ATOMS: atom_id res chain seq x y z
N MET A 1 9.44 10.25 25.01
CA MET A 1 10.15 10.19 23.72
C MET A 1 10.24 8.76 23.23
N GLU A 2 9.80 8.52 21.99
CA GLU A 2 9.88 7.19 21.43
C GLU A 2 11.33 6.83 21.13
N ASN A 3 11.70 5.59 21.44
CA ASN A 3 13.02 5.11 21.08
C ASN A 3 12.98 4.51 19.66
N LYS A 4 14.15 4.17 19.14
CA LYS A 4 14.27 3.59 17.81
C LYS A 4 13.47 2.32 17.64
N LYS A 5 13.46 1.48 18.66
CA LYS A 5 12.75 0.21 18.61
C LYS A 5 11.25 0.42 18.42
N THR A 6 10.68 1.35 19.18
CA THR A 6 9.25 1.68 19.07
C THR A 6 8.92 2.22 17.69
N GLN A 7 9.78 3.09 17.15
CA GLN A 7 9.61 3.65 15.82
C GLN A 7 9.65 2.57 14.74
N LEU A 8 10.57 1.62 14.86
CA LEU A 8 10.64 0.51 13.92
C LEU A 8 9.42 -0.40 14.00
N ILE A 9 8.94 -0.66 15.20
CA ILE A 9 7.73 -1.46 15.38
C ILE A 9 6.55 -0.79 14.69
N ASN A 10 6.41 0.52 14.86
CA ASN A 10 5.31 1.26 14.22
C ASN A 10 5.40 1.19 12.71
N LEU A 11 6.60 1.29 12.14
CA LEU A 11 6.77 1.16 10.70
C LEU A 11 6.44 -0.23 10.19
N VAL A 12 6.81 -1.26 10.96
CA VAL A 12 6.47 -2.64 10.60
C VAL A 12 4.96 -2.82 10.60
N LEU A 13 4.27 -2.26 11.58
CA LEU A 13 2.81 -2.34 11.65
C LEU A 13 2.16 -1.61 10.48
N ASP A 14 2.71 -0.45 10.10
CA ASP A 14 2.21 0.28 8.95
C ASP A 14 2.37 -0.53 7.66
N LEU A 15 3.51 -1.19 7.49
CA LEU A 15 3.74 -2.05 6.35
C LEU A 15 2.81 -3.26 6.34
N GLU A 16 2.54 -3.82 7.51
CA GLU A 16 1.60 -4.93 7.64
C GLU A 16 0.21 -4.51 7.18
N ASP A 17 -0.25 -3.32 7.59
CA ASP A 17 -1.54 -2.80 7.16
C ASP A 17 -1.60 -2.62 5.64
N ILE A 18 -0.51 -2.13 5.05
CA ILE A 18 -0.43 -1.96 3.60
C ILE A 18 -0.51 -3.31 2.89
N ILE A 19 0.17 -4.31 3.42
CA ILE A 19 0.12 -5.66 2.86
C ILE A 19 -1.30 -6.20 2.92
N MET A 20 -1.99 -6.00 4.02
CA MET A 20 -3.38 -6.43 4.17
C MET A 20 -4.29 -5.72 3.17
N ASP A 21 -4.05 -4.44 2.92
CA ASP A 21 -4.80 -3.69 1.93
C ASP A 21 -4.57 -4.24 0.52
N ILE A 22 -3.34 -4.61 0.21
CA ILE A 22 -3.03 -5.22 -1.09
C ILE A 22 -3.74 -6.56 -1.24
N GLU A 23 -3.77 -7.36 -0.18
CA GLU A 23 -4.50 -8.63 -0.20
C GLU A 23 -5.99 -8.40 -0.44
N GLY A 24 -6.56 -7.39 0.20
CA GLY A 24 -7.95 -7.00 -0.03
C GLY A 24 -8.20 -6.60 -1.47
N PHE A 25 -7.27 -5.84 -2.06
CA PHE A 25 -7.37 -5.44 -3.47
C PHE A 25 -7.35 -6.66 -4.39
N LYS A 26 -6.49 -7.62 -4.11
CA LYS A 26 -6.43 -8.86 -4.89
C LYS A 26 -7.78 -9.57 -4.89
N GLY A 27 -8.41 -9.64 -3.72
CA GLY A 27 -9.74 -10.25 -3.62
C GLY A 27 -10.78 -9.52 -4.44
N MET A 28 -10.76 -8.19 -4.41
CA MET A 28 -11.67 -7.38 -5.20
C MET A 28 -11.45 -7.58 -6.69
N PHE A 29 -10.19 -7.66 -7.10
CA PHE A 29 -9.85 -7.87 -8.50
C PHE A 29 -10.35 -9.23 -8.98
N LEU A 30 -10.19 -10.26 -8.17
CA LEU A 30 -10.69 -11.60 -8.50
C LEU A 30 -12.22 -11.61 -8.62
N ALA A 31 -12.90 -10.88 -7.74
CA ALA A 31 -14.36 -10.76 -7.81
C ALA A 31 -14.80 -10.08 -9.11
N LEU A 32 -14.07 -9.05 -9.52
CA LEU A 32 -14.36 -8.34 -10.77
C LEU A 32 -14.14 -9.27 -11.97
N GLU A 33 -13.05 -10.02 -11.95
CA GLU A 33 -12.76 -10.99 -13.01
C GLU A 33 -13.87 -12.03 -13.13
N GLU A 34 -14.33 -12.53 -11.99
CA GLU A 34 -15.43 -13.49 -11.96
C GLU A 34 -16.71 -12.90 -12.56
N ALA A 35 -17.01 -11.65 -12.20
CA ALA A 35 -18.21 -10.97 -12.71
C ALA A 35 -18.11 -10.75 -14.22
N LEU A 36 -16.92 -10.39 -14.70
CA LEU A 36 -16.73 -10.10 -16.13
C LEU A 36 -16.80 -11.36 -17.00
N PHE A 37 -16.22 -12.45 -16.53
CA PHE A 37 -16.02 -13.62 -17.38
C PHE A 37 -16.95 -14.79 -17.10
N HIS A 38 -17.62 -14.78 -15.95
CA HIS A 38 -18.43 -15.92 -15.54
C HIS A 38 -19.88 -15.59 -15.24
N ALA A 39 -20.16 -14.43 -14.63
CA ALA A 39 -21.53 -14.06 -14.28
C ALA A 39 -22.31 -13.47 -15.44
N GLY A 40 -21.69 -12.65 -16.25
CA GLY A 40 -22.24 -12.17 -17.51
C GLY A 40 -23.42 -11.20 -17.43
N ASN A 41 -23.87 -10.84 -16.23
CA ASN A 41 -25.09 -10.06 -16.08
C ASN A 41 -24.91 -8.69 -15.43
N TRP A 42 -23.68 -8.22 -15.37
CA TRP A 42 -23.40 -6.90 -14.81
C TRP A 42 -23.65 -5.84 -15.86
N ASP A 43 -24.36 -4.80 -15.51
CA ASP A 43 -24.55 -3.68 -16.41
C ASP A 43 -23.33 -2.74 -16.35
N LYS A 44 -23.32 -1.80 -17.26
CA LYS A 44 -22.19 -0.88 -17.44
C LYS A 44 -21.94 -0.02 -16.20
N GLU A 45 -22.99 0.37 -15.52
CA GLU A 45 -22.90 1.21 -14.32
C GLU A 45 -22.21 0.46 -13.19
N ASN A 46 -22.52 -0.83 -13.03
CA ASN A 46 -21.91 -1.65 -11.99
C ASN A 46 -20.40 -1.80 -12.24
N TYR A 47 -20.00 -2.00 -13.48
CA TYR A 47 -18.58 -2.09 -13.83
C TYR A 47 -17.86 -0.79 -13.54
N ARG A 48 -18.46 0.32 -13.93
CA ARG A 48 -17.87 1.63 -13.70
C ARG A 48 -17.66 1.87 -12.20
N TYR A 49 -18.67 1.56 -11.41
CA TYR A 49 -18.60 1.75 -9.97
C TYR A 49 -17.47 0.89 -9.37
N MET A 50 -17.40 -0.37 -9.75
CA MET A 50 -16.40 -1.29 -9.25
C MET A 50 -14.99 -0.84 -9.63
N VAL A 51 -14.78 -0.47 -10.89
CA VAL A 51 -13.47 -0.02 -11.37
C VAL A 51 -13.05 1.25 -10.65
N HIS A 52 -13.98 2.19 -10.47
CA HIS A 52 -13.69 3.43 -9.76
C HIS A 52 -13.32 3.17 -8.31
N HIS A 53 -14.03 2.28 -7.66
CA HIS A 53 -13.76 1.92 -6.28
C HIS A 53 -12.36 1.28 -6.14
N MET A 54 -12.01 0.40 -7.07
CA MET A 54 -10.71 -0.25 -7.09
C MET A 54 -9.59 0.77 -7.33
N TYR A 55 -9.83 1.73 -8.20
CA TYR A 55 -8.85 2.79 -8.46
C TYR A 55 -8.56 3.59 -7.19
N ARG A 56 -9.61 3.99 -6.48
CA ARG A 56 -9.45 4.74 -5.24
C ARG A 56 -8.72 3.92 -4.18
N PHE A 57 -9.02 2.64 -4.12
CA PHE A 57 -8.37 1.73 -3.18
C PHE A 57 -6.86 1.67 -3.45
N VAL A 58 -6.48 1.50 -4.72
CA VAL A 58 -5.07 1.49 -5.12
C VAL A 58 -4.40 2.84 -4.85
N TYR A 59 -5.12 3.91 -5.11
CA TYR A 59 -4.63 5.26 -4.85
C TYR A 59 -4.26 5.42 -3.37
N ASP A 60 -5.14 4.98 -2.48
CA ASP A 60 -4.90 5.06 -1.04
C ASP A 60 -3.72 4.18 -0.62
N ILE A 61 -3.64 2.96 -1.14
CA ILE A 61 -2.52 2.06 -0.87
C ILE A 61 -1.21 2.72 -1.29
N ASN A 62 -1.18 3.29 -2.48
CA ASN A 62 0.02 3.93 -3.02
C ASN A 62 0.46 5.10 -2.15
N ASN A 63 -0.49 5.92 -1.70
CA ASN A 63 -0.17 7.04 -0.82
C ASN A 63 0.38 6.56 0.52
N ASN A 64 -0.24 5.56 1.10
CA ASN A 64 0.21 5.00 2.37
C ASN A 64 1.61 4.41 2.25
N LEU A 65 1.86 3.71 1.15
CA LEU A 65 3.17 3.12 0.89
C LEU A 65 4.24 4.20 0.74
N LYS A 66 3.92 5.27 0.00
CA LYS A 66 4.85 6.39 -0.17
C LYS A 66 5.14 7.08 1.15
N ASN A 67 4.11 7.30 1.96
CA ASN A 67 4.30 7.94 3.26
C ASN A 67 5.17 7.08 4.17
N THR A 68 4.94 5.79 4.20
CA THR A 68 5.73 4.86 5.01
C THR A 68 7.17 4.81 4.51
N PHE A 69 7.35 4.79 3.19
CA PHE A 69 8.68 4.80 2.60
C PHE A 69 9.44 6.08 2.96
N ASN A 70 8.78 7.23 2.83
CA ASN A 70 9.41 8.51 3.14
C ASN A 70 9.80 8.59 4.61
N GLU A 71 8.93 8.09 5.48
CA GLU A 71 9.20 8.07 6.91
C GLU A 71 10.39 7.18 7.23
N LEU A 72 10.45 6.01 6.62
CA LEU A 72 11.57 5.10 6.78
C LEU A 72 12.87 5.72 6.29
N LYS A 73 12.82 6.37 5.13
CA LYS A 73 13.96 7.05 4.54
C LYS A 73 14.47 8.16 5.45
N GLU A 74 13.56 8.95 5.99
CA GLU A 74 13.91 10.03 6.90
C GLU A 74 14.58 9.50 8.16
N LYS A 75 14.04 8.45 8.74
CA LYS A 75 14.61 7.85 9.95
C LYS A 75 15.98 7.24 9.68
N ALA A 76 16.15 6.63 8.53
CA ALA A 76 17.45 6.08 8.13
C ALA A 76 18.47 7.19 7.95
N SER A 77 18.07 8.31 7.38
CA SER A 77 18.96 9.47 7.19
C SER A 77 19.35 10.11 8.52
N ILE A 78 18.42 10.18 9.46
CA ILE A 78 18.67 10.76 10.77
C ILE A 78 19.60 9.88 11.60
N ASN A 79 19.45 8.57 11.47
CA ASN A 79 20.13 7.60 12.32
C ASN A 79 21.44 7.10 11.78
N SER A 80 21.79 7.46 10.55
CA SER A 80 23.04 7.07 9.93
C SER A 80 23.62 8.26 9.20
N ASN A 81 24.93 8.23 8.99
CA ASN A 81 25.53 9.30 8.21
C ASN A 81 25.08 9.21 6.75
N SER A 82 25.33 10.27 6.00
CA SER A 82 24.85 10.38 4.62
C SER A 82 25.40 9.26 3.72
N ASP A 83 26.58 8.75 4.01
CA ASP A 83 27.18 7.68 3.23
C ASP A 83 26.41 6.37 3.38
N GLN A 84 25.98 6.05 4.61
CA GLN A 84 25.19 4.86 4.85
C GLN A 84 23.81 4.96 4.21
N ALA A 85 23.23 6.15 4.26
CA ALA A 85 21.94 6.37 3.60
C ALA A 85 22.05 6.16 2.09
N LYS A 86 23.13 6.61 1.49
CA LYS A 86 23.37 6.40 0.06
C LYS A 86 23.53 4.94 -0.29
N GLU A 87 24.18 4.17 0.56
CA GLU A 87 24.33 2.73 0.34
C GLU A 87 23.00 2.01 0.38
N LEU A 88 22.11 2.43 1.25
CA LEU A 88 20.77 1.82 1.34
C LEU A 88 19.93 2.07 0.09
N ILE A 89 20.18 3.17 -0.58
CA ILE A 89 19.41 3.56 -1.75
C ILE A 89 19.93 2.90 -3.03
N LYS A 90 21.17 2.46 -3.04
CA LYS A 90 21.72 1.76 -4.19
C LYS A 90 21.06 0.36 -4.38
#